data_56bf235495e67fe0880a4e7247e05810
#
_entry.id   56bf235495e67fe0880a4e7247e05810
#
_cell.length_a   1.000
_cell.length_b   1.000
_cell.length_c   1.000
_cell.angle_alpha   90.00
_cell.angle_beta   90.00
_cell.angle_gamma   90.00
#
_symmetry.space_group_name_H-M   'P 1'
#
loop_
_entity.id
_entity.type
_entity.pdbx_description
1 polymer ?
#
loop_
_entity_poly.entity_id
_entity_poly.type
_entity_poly.pdbx_seq_one_letter_code
_entity_poly.pdbx_strand_id
1 'polypeptide(L)'
;MSATSEVFGGSSRVFVAEAVSLPTAIITAGFLARRFGPDDYGLFTLTVAIVAWLEWTLTSLFARAAVKHIADAHVADADDWRPAGGMVLRVFAITGMLGLFVLWVASPSLGALMHEPSLSRHLRLLALDVPLFMVTQAHQQVMIGTGQYGRRATVAAWRWMGRMVLMLALVSAGFGVDGALAGIVGASVVELAVARSFVKPRVGDARRGNASAMWSYAVPLFAAAVSLRLFDRLDLFMLKGLGAGAAIAGIYGAAQNLTIVPGLIALSVTTLLLSTLSRAIRLGDDAGARSLVHNALRGVLLLFPFAGVAAGASTGLATLIFGARFAPTGALLSVLIFGAIAVVVISVASALLTAAGKATWALIAALPIVPLAVAGHLLVIPRYGASGAAVVTMTVAAVGAVLALVAVRRAWHMWPAIGTILRATLATTVAIVVGSRWTTSGAMVFVELAVLSTMVILLLIVTGELTPRERQLALSRLGRSRPLSFRTK
;
A
#
# COMPACT_ATOMS: atom_id res chain seq x y z
N MET A 1 -29.03 -19.96 2.36
CA MET A 1 -28.35 -18.81 1.73
C MET A 1 -27.07 -19.35 1.12
N SER A 2 -26.81 -19.13 -0.16
CA SER A 2 -25.67 -19.77 -0.87
C SER A 2 -24.33 -19.11 -0.45
N ALA A 3 -23.28 -19.89 -0.29
CA ALA A 3 -21.92 -19.42 0.05
C ALA A 3 -21.42 -18.28 -0.86
N THR A 4 -21.96 -18.17 -2.07
CA THR A 4 -21.70 -17.07 -2.99
C THR A 4 -22.26 -15.72 -2.55
N SER A 5 -23.41 -15.66 -1.86
CA SER A 5 -23.98 -14.39 -1.39
C SER A 5 -23.24 -13.82 -0.17
N GLU A 6 -22.67 -14.67 0.66
CA GLU A 6 -21.84 -14.24 1.83
C GLU A 6 -20.48 -13.72 1.38
N VAL A 7 -19.86 -14.34 0.37
CA VAL A 7 -18.59 -13.88 -0.20
C VAL A 7 -18.74 -12.52 -0.90
N PHE A 8 -19.84 -12.31 -1.66
CA PHE A 8 -20.11 -11.01 -2.30
C PHE A 8 -20.47 -9.91 -1.28
N GLY A 9 -21.26 -10.22 -0.24
CA GLY A 9 -21.57 -9.28 0.83
C GLY A 9 -20.37 -8.93 1.72
N GLY A 10 -19.47 -9.88 1.93
CA GLY A 10 -18.19 -9.65 2.62
C GLY A 10 -17.24 -8.77 1.82
N SER A 11 -17.12 -9.01 0.51
CA SER A 11 -16.23 -8.24 -0.38
C SER A 11 -16.63 -6.77 -0.50
N SER A 12 -17.93 -6.45 -0.53
CA SER A 12 -18.39 -5.06 -0.60
C SER A 12 -18.09 -4.28 0.68
N ARG A 13 -18.21 -4.90 1.86
CA ARG A 13 -17.88 -4.29 3.15
C ARG A 13 -16.37 -4.05 3.31
N VAL A 14 -15.55 -4.98 2.85
CA VAL A 14 -14.09 -4.81 2.82
C VAL A 14 -13.72 -3.65 1.91
N PHE A 15 -14.32 -3.55 0.73
CA PHE A 15 -14.09 -2.45 -0.20
C PHE A 15 -14.49 -1.08 0.39
N VAL A 16 -15.64 -0.99 1.06
CA VAL A 16 -16.07 0.25 1.73
C VAL A 16 -15.12 0.63 2.87
N ALA A 17 -14.67 -0.33 3.67
CA ALA A 17 -13.73 -0.06 4.77
C ALA A 17 -12.36 0.41 4.25
N GLU A 18 -11.87 -0.16 3.15
CA GLU A 18 -10.64 0.29 2.50
C GLU A 18 -10.84 1.64 1.79
N ALA A 19 -12.02 1.91 1.23
CA ALA A 19 -12.35 3.20 0.65
C ALA A 19 -12.34 4.36 1.68
N VAL A 20 -12.63 4.09 2.96
CA VAL A 20 -12.54 5.07 4.05
C VAL A 20 -11.07 5.40 4.38
N SER A 21 -10.13 4.50 4.15
CA SER A 21 -8.72 4.70 4.49
C SER A 21 -8.06 5.84 3.72
N LEU A 22 -8.38 5.99 2.43
CA LEU A 22 -7.80 7.02 1.56
C LEU A 22 -8.16 8.45 1.99
N PRO A 23 -9.45 8.82 2.13
CA PRO A 23 -9.83 10.16 2.56
C PRO A 23 -9.28 10.49 3.96
N THR A 24 -9.35 9.54 4.90
CA THR A 24 -8.84 9.76 6.26
C THR A 24 -7.32 9.97 6.27
N ALA A 25 -6.57 9.20 5.47
CA ALA A 25 -5.13 9.36 5.34
C ALA A 25 -4.75 10.72 4.72
N ILE A 26 -5.43 11.15 3.65
CA ILE A 26 -5.16 12.42 2.98
C ILE A 26 -5.51 13.61 3.90
N ILE A 27 -6.66 13.57 4.56
CA ILE A 27 -7.10 14.62 5.49
C ILE A 27 -6.10 14.73 6.65
N THR A 28 -5.72 13.59 7.25
CA THR A 28 -4.77 13.57 8.36
C THR A 28 -3.39 14.08 7.92
N ALA A 29 -2.87 13.59 6.81
CA ALA A 29 -1.57 14.00 6.28
C ALA A 29 -1.55 15.50 5.94
N GLY A 30 -2.60 16.00 5.29
CA GLY A 30 -2.74 17.42 4.97
C GLY A 30 -2.84 18.32 6.20
N PHE A 31 -3.61 17.92 7.21
CA PHE A 31 -3.73 18.64 8.47
C PHE A 31 -2.38 18.70 9.20
N LEU A 32 -1.71 17.56 9.36
CA LEU A 32 -0.42 17.48 10.04
C LEU A 32 0.66 18.30 9.32
N ALA A 33 0.76 18.16 7.99
CA ALA A 33 1.74 18.89 7.20
C ALA A 33 1.58 20.41 7.33
N ARG A 34 0.34 20.89 7.28
CA ARG A 34 0.04 22.34 7.44
C ARG A 34 0.34 22.86 8.84
N ARG A 35 0.12 22.03 9.87
CA ARG A 35 0.33 22.40 11.27
C ARG A 35 1.80 22.36 11.66
N PHE A 36 2.53 21.35 11.20
CA PHE A 36 3.93 21.09 11.57
C PHE A 36 4.93 21.83 10.68
N GLY A 37 4.62 22.01 9.41
CA GLY A 37 5.62 22.39 8.42
C GLY A 37 6.53 21.22 8.03
N PRO A 38 7.51 21.44 7.12
CA PRO A 38 8.31 20.36 6.55
C PRO A 38 9.19 19.61 7.55
N ASP A 39 9.79 20.30 8.53
CA ASP A 39 10.74 19.70 9.48
C ASP A 39 10.06 18.72 10.43
N ASP A 40 9.06 19.18 11.19
CA ASP A 40 8.33 18.33 12.14
C ASP A 40 7.53 17.24 11.42
N TYR A 41 7.00 17.55 10.23
CA TYR A 41 6.33 16.56 9.39
C TYR A 41 7.31 15.49 8.89
N GLY A 42 8.56 15.87 8.63
CA GLY A 42 9.65 14.96 8.28
C GLY A 42 9.99 14.02 9.41
N LEU A 43 10.16 14.53 10.63
CA LEU A 43 10.39 13.71 11.83
C LEU A 43 9.23 12.76 12.09
N PHE A 44 7.99 13.24 12.00
CA PHE A 44 6.80 12.42 12.11
C PHE A 44 6.77 11.29 11.06
N THR A 45 6.95 11.64 9.78
CA THR A 45 6.89 10.68 8.68
C THR A 45 8.00 9.63 8.78
N LEU A 46 9.22 10.04 9.14
CA LEU A 46 10.34 9.13 9.34
C LEU A 46 10.09 8.17 10.51
N THR A 47 9.60 8.68 11.65
CA THR A 47 9.25 7.87 12.82
C THR A 47 8.20 6.82 12.45
N VAL A 48 7.12 7.25 11.80
CA VAL A 48 6.04 6.35 11.36
C VAL A 48 6.54 5.33 10.33
N ALA A 49 7.41 5.74 9.40
CA ALA A 49 7.95 4.83 8.39
C ALA A 49 8.80 3.70 8.99
N ILE A 50 9.67 4.02 9.96
CA ILE A 50 10.52 3.04 10.65
C ILE A 50 9.66 2.04 11.44
N VAL A 51 8.71 2.54 12.24
CA VAL A 51 7.85 1.68 13.06
C VAL A 51 6.92 0.84 12.19
N ALA A 52 6.27 1.42 11.19
CA ALA A 52 5.41 0.70 10.26
C ALA A 52 6.19 -0.38 9.48
N TRP A 53 7.43 -0.09 9.06
CA TRP A 53 8.28 -1.10 8.43
C TRP A 53 8.52 -2.30 9.36
N LEU A 54 8.83 -2.06 10.63
CA LEU A 54 9.00 -3.12 11.63
C LEU A 54 7.70 -3.90 11.84
N GLU A 55 6.57 -3.24 12.08
CA GLU A 55 5.27 -3.83 12.32
C GLU A 55 4.82 -4.76 11.18
N TRP A 56 4.90 -4.27 9.94
CA TRP A 56 4.51 -5.05 8.78
C TRP A 56 5.47 -6.20 8.48
N THR A 57 6.76 -6.02 8.77
CA THR A 57 7.77 -7.08 8.66
C THR A 57 7.47 -8.21 9.65
N LEU A 58 7.26 -7.88 10.92
CA LEU A 58 6.91 -8.84 11.96
C LEU A 58 5.58 -9.55 11.67
N THR A 59 4.57 -8.82 11.21
CA THR A 59 3.28 -9.40 10.84
C THR A 59 3.42 -10.38 9.67
N SER A 60 4.14 -10.00 8.61
CA SER A 60 4.28 -10.83 7.42
C SER A 60 4.98 -12.16 7.68
N LEU A 61 5.79 -12.22 8.73
CA LEU A 61 6.47 -13.42 9.19
C LEU A 61 5.49 -14.55 9.53
N PHE A 62 4.41 -14.24 10.25
CA PHE A 62 3.50 -15.24 10.79
C PHE A 62 2.10 -15.25 10.16
N ALA A 63 1.70 -14.19 9.44
CA ALA A 63 0.32 -14.01 9.00
C ALA A 63 -0.24 -15.23 8.24
N ARG A 64 0.50 -15.74 7.26
CA ARG A 64 0.05 -16.89 6.44
C ARG A 64 -0.05 -18.18 7.25
N ALA A 65 0.93 -18.44 8.11
CA ALA A 65 0.94 -19.61 8.98
C ALA A 65 -0.21 -19.54 10.00
N ALA A 66 -0.46 -18.37 10.57
CA ALA A 66 -1.54 -18.13 11.50
C ALA A 66 -2.93 -18.38 10.88
N VAL A 67 -3.19 -17.79 9.70
CA VAL A 67 -4.46 -18.00 8.99
C VAL A 67 -4.67 -19.49 8.68
N LYS A 68 -3.64 -20.17 8.16
CA LYS A 68 -3.74 -21.60 7.86
C LYS A 68 -4.05 -22.41 9.11
N HIS A 69 -3.29 -22.20 10.21
CA HIS A 69 -3.46 -22.94 11.45
C HIS A 69 -4.86 -22.78 12.05
N ILE A 70 -5.42 -21.55 11.98
CA ILE A 70 -6.77 -21.26 12.46
C ILE A 70 -7.84 -21.85 11.54
N ALA A 71 -7.64 -21.79 10.22
CA ALA A 71 -8.58 -22.35 9.26
C ALA A 71 -8.65 -23.88 9.38
N ASP A 72 -7.49 -24.56 9.52
CA ASP A 72 -7.43 -26.01 9.71
C ASP A 72 -8.16 -26.42 11.00
N ALA A 73 -7.96 -25.70 12.11
CA ALA A 73 -8.67 -25.94 13.38
C ALA A 73 -10.17 -25.70 13.26
N HIS A 74 -10.59 -24.63 12.57
CA HIS A 74 -12.02 -24.29 12.40
C HIS A 74 -12.77 -25.29 11.50
N VAL A 75 -12.10 -25.93 10.56
CA VAL A 75 -12.67 -26.99 9.72
C VAL A 75 -12.86 -28.28 10.53
N ALA A 76 -11.95 -28.58 11.47
CA ALA A 76 -12.04 -29.75 12.32
C ALA A 76 -13.20 -29.66 13.33
N ASP A 77 -13.37 -28.50 13.97
CA ASP A 77 -14.49 -28.15 14.84
C ASP A 77 -14.71 -26.62 14.80
N ALA A 78 -15.97 -26.21 14.66
CA ALA A 78 -16.33 -24.79 14.57
C ALA A 78 -15.88 -23.96 15.78
N ASP A 79 -15.75 -24.56 16.97
CA ASP A 79 -15.31 -23.92 18.21
C ASP A 79 -13.84 -24.20 18.58
N ASP A 80 -13.16 -25.12 17.93
CA ASP A 80 -11.77 -25.53 18.24
C ASP A 80 -10.70 -24.52 17.78
N TRP A 81 -11.09 -23.48 17.02
CA TRP A 81 -10.19 -22.37 16.67
C TRP A 81 -9.71 -21.56 17.89
N ARG A 82 -10.44 -21.58 19.03
CA ARG A 82 -10.12 -20.72 20.19
C ARG A 82 -8.76 -21.04 20.83
N PRO A 83 -8.36 -22.29 21.05
CA PRO A 83 -7.00 -22.62 21.50
C PRO A 83 -5.94 -22.27 20.45
N ALA A 84 -6.21 -22.57 19.15
CA ALA A 84 -5.34 -22.20 18.05
C ALA A 84 -5.14 -20.67 17.95
N GLY A 85 -6.24 -19.91 18.10
CA GLY A 85 -6.22 -18.44 18.18
C GLY A 85 -5.42 -17.93 19.39
N GLY A 86 -5.51 -18.61 20.53
CA GLY A 86 -4.74 -18.31 21.74
C GLY A 86 -3.22 -18.49 21.54
N MET A 87 -2.83 -19.52 20.81
CA MET A 87 -1.42 -19.73 20.42
C MET A 87 -0.93 -18.62 19.48
N VAL A 88 -1.69 -18.29 18.43
CA VAL A 88 -1.37 -17.20 17.51
C VAL A 88 -1.22 -15.88 18.28
N LEU A 89 -2.15 -15.59 19.21
CA LEU A 89 -2.09 -14.39 20.05
C LEU A 89 -0.79 -14.33 20.86
N ARG A 90 -0.36 -15.44 21.48
CA ARG A 90 0.90 -15.50 22.24
C ARG A 90 2.11 -15.23 21.35
N VAL A 91 2.19 -15.87 20.19
CA VAL A 91 3.33 -15.67 19.26
C VAL A 91 3.40 -14.21 18.84
N PHE A 92 2.28 -13.62 18.44
CA PHE A 92 2.24 -12.21 18.03
C PHE A 92 2.55 -11.25 19.20
N ALA A 93 2.05 -11.54 20.41
CA ALA A 93 2.34 -10.72 21.59
C ALA A 93 3.83 -10.77 21.96
N ILE A 94 4.42 -11.96 22.00
CA ILE A 94 5.86 -12.13 22.30
C ILE A 94 6.71 -11.42 21.23
N THR A 95 6.38 -11.60 19.96
CA THR A 95 7.09 -10.95 18.85
C THR A 95 6.92 -9.43 18.90
N GLY A 96 5.74 -8.94 19.26
CA GLY A 96 5.48 -7.52 19.45
C GLY A 96 6.27 -6.92 20.61
N MET A 97 6.36 -7.62 21.74
CA MET A 97 7.17 -7.19 22.88
C MET A 97 8.68 -7.21 22.56
N LEU A 98 9.13 -8.21 21.81
CA LEU A 98 10.52 -8.25 21.33
C LEU A 98 10.78 -7.08 20.37
N GLY A 99 9.86 -6.79 19.44
CA GLY A 99 9.94 -5.64 18.55
C GLY A 99 10.01 -4.31 19.30
N LEU A 100 9.17 -4.11 20.31
CA LEU A 100 9.23 -2.96 21.22
C LEU A 100 10.62 -2.84 21.86
N PHE A 101 11.11 -3.92 22.46
CA PHE A 101 12.41 -3.92 23.15
C PHE A 101 13.56 -3.60 22.19
N VAL A 102 13.61 -4.26 21.02
CA VAL A 102 14.64 -4.01 20.00
C VAL A 102 14.60 -2.56 19.52
N LEU A 103 13.41 -2.04 19.21
CA LEU A 103 13.27 -0.65 18.75
C LEU A 103 13.64 0.36 19.84
N TRP A 104 13.26 0.08 21.10
CA TRP A 104 13.58 0.93 22.24
C TRP A 104 15.10 1.05 22.46
N VAL A 105 15.80 -0.09 22.42
CA VAL A 105 17.25 -0.15 22.56
C VAL A 105 17.97 0.44 21.34
N ALA A 106 17.47 0.18 20.13
CA ALA A 106 18.06 0.69 18.90
C ALA A 106 17.78 2.18 18.65
N SER A 107 16.80 2.78 19.33
CA SER A 107 16.35 4.15 19.06
C SER A 107 17.45 5.22 19.12
N PRO A 108 18.45 5.19 20.06
CA PRO A 108 19.54 6.17 20.05
C PRO A 108 20.47 6.00 18.85
N SER A 109 20.79 4.75 18.50
CA SER A 109 21.63 4.43 17.33
C SER A 109 20.95 4.81 16.03
N LEU A 110 19.65 4.60 15.91
CA LEU A 110 18.86 5.05 14.76
C LEU A 110 18.80 6.58 14.68
N GLY A 111 18.63 7.28 15.81
CA GLY A 111 18.69 8.72 15.86
C GLY A 111 20.03 9.27 15.41
N ALA A 112 21.13 8.67 15.86
CA ALA A 112 22.48 9.03 15.43
C ALA A 112 22.72 8.75 13.94
N LEU A 113 22.34 7.57 13.45
CA LEU A 113 22.46 7.16 12.05
C LEU A 113 21.68 8.10 11.11
N MET A 114 20.51 8.56 11.55
CA MET A 114 19.65 9.47 10.78
C MET A 114 19.97 10.95 11.03
N HIS A 115 21.04 11.26 11.76
CA HIS A 115 21.47 12.63 12.11
C HIS A 115 20.34 13.46 12.76
N GLU A 116 19.48 12.80 13.59
CA GLU A 116 18.33 13.41 14.27
C GLU A 116 18.19 12.88 15.70
N PRO A 117 18.80 13.50 16.69
CA PRO A 117 18.73 13.06 18.08
C PRO A 117 17.29 12.99 18.63
N SER A 118 16.42 13.91 18.22
CA SER A 118 15.01 13.96 18.59
C SER A 118 14.22 12.72 18.15
N LEU A 119 14.63 12.09 17.06
CA LEU A 119 14.02 10.86 16.52
C LEU A 119 14.03 9.73 17.55
N SER A 120 15.06 9.64 18.40
CA SER A 120 15.16 8.61 19.43
C SER A 120 13.97 8.66 20.42
N ARG A 121 13.55 9.86 20.84
CA ARG A 121 12.38 10.06 21.72
C ARG A 121 11.09 9.66 21.01
N HIS A 122 10.90 10.11 19.77
CA HIS A 122 9.71 9.80 18.98
C HIS A 122 9.59 8.30 18.69
N LEU A 123 10.71 7.63 18.37
CA LEU A 123 10.74 6.17 18.18
C LEU A 123 10.36 5.42 19.45
N ARG A 124 10.84 5.84 20.63
CA ARG A 124 10.47 5.23 21.91
C ARG A 124 8.99 5.40 22.22
N LEU A 125 8.42 6.58 21.93
CA LEU A 125 6.99 6.81 22.12
C LEU A 125 6.17 5.92 21.19
N LEU A 126 6.49 5.89 19.90
CA LEU A 126 5.73 5.10 18.91
C LEU A 126 6.04 3.59 19.00
N ALA A 127 7.17 3.17 19.61
CA ALA A 127 7.46 1.75 19.85
C ALA A 127 6.37 1.06 20.69
N LEU A 128 5.65 1.81 21.53
CA LEU A 128 4.51 1.29 22.29
C LEU A 128 3.37 0.79 21.39
N ASP A 129 3.30 1.27 20.13
CA ASP A 129 2.34 0.80 19.13
C ASP A 129 2.62 -0.64 18.68
N VAL A 130 3.89 -1.05 18.61
CA VAL A 130 4.29 -2.35 18.06
C VAL A 130 3.57 -3.54 18.73
N PRO A 131 3.58 -3.71 20.06
CA PRO A 131 2.84 -4.82 20.69
C PRO A 131 1.32 -4.70 20.53
N LEU A 132 0.76 -3.50 20.56
CA LEU A 132 -0.69 -3.28 20.36
C LEU A 132 -1.09 -3.69 18.94
N PHE A 133 -0.31 -3.24 17.95
CA PHE A 133 -0.50 -3.60 16.56
C PHE A 133 -0.40 -5.11 16.34
N MET A 134 0.65 -5.75 16.87
CA MET A 134 0.85 -7.20 16.72
C MET A 134 -0.30 -7.99 17.34
N VAL A 135 -0.75 -7.65 18.54
CA VAL A 135 -1.90 -8.31 19.20
C VAL A 135 -3.18 -8.11 18.39
N THR A 136 -3.40 -6.92 17.83
CA THR A 136 -4.54 -6.64 16.95
C THR A 136 -4.46 -7.46 15.67
N GLN A 137 -3.29 -7.56 15.06
CA GLN A 137 -3.08 -8.41 13.89
C GLN A 137 -3.39 -9.89 14.18
N ALA A 138 -3.03 -10.41 15.36
CA ALA A 138 -3.43 -11.76 15.76
C ALA A 138 -4.95 -11.95 15.71
N HIS A 139 -5.73 -11.01 16.27
CA HIS A 139 -7.19 -11.05 16.18
C HIS A 139 -7.70 -10.97 14.73
N GLN A 140 -7.07 -10.17 13.90
CA GLN A 140 -7.42 -10.07 12.47
C GLN A 140 -7.11 -11.38 11.72
N GLN A 141 -5.99 -12.08 12.03
CA GLN A 141 -5.70 -13.39 11.43
C GLN A 141 -6.74 -14.44 11.85
N VAL A 142 -7.24 -14.38 13.09
CA VAL A 142 -8.35 -15.24 13.53
C VAL A 142 -9.62 -14.94 12.73
N MET A 143 -9.97 -13.66 12.52
CA MET A 143 -11.13 -13.29 11.71
C MET A 143 -11.01 -13.77 10.26
N ILE A 144 -9.81 -13.72 9.66
CA ILE A 144 -9.56 -14.22 8.30
C ILE A 144 -9.72 -15.75 8.27
N GLY A 145 -9.06 -16.48 9.20
CA GLY A 145 -9.09 -17.94 9.26
C GLY A 145 -10.48 -18.51 9.52
N THR A 146 -11.34 -17.77 10.23
CA THR A 146 -12.76 -18.13 10.49
C THR A 146 -13.75 -17.53 9.49
N GLY A 147 -13.28 -16.88 8.41
CA GLY A 147 -14.15 -16.30 7.37
C GLY A 147 -14.89 -15.02 7.77
N GLN A 148 -14.56 -14.38 8.90
CA GLN A 148 -15.25 -13.19 9.42
C GLN A 148 -14.74 -11.88 8.78
N TYR A 149 -14.69 -11.82 7.46
CA TYR A 149 -14.12 -10.67 6.71
C TYR A 149 -14.81 -9.34 7.00
N GLY A 150 -16.13 -9.35 7.22
CA GLY A 150 -16.89 -8.14 7.57
C GLY A 150 -16.47 -7.52 8.91
N ARG A 151 -16.22 -8.35 9.95
CA ARG A 151 -15.72 -7.88 11.24
C ARG A 151 -14.31 -7.33 11.15
N ARG A 152 -13.43 -8.00 10.37
CA ARG A 152 -12.09 -7.47 10.07
C ARG A 152 -12.15 -6.10 9.41
N ALA A 153 -13.05 -5.91 8.45
CA ALA A 153 -13.25 -4.63 7.77
C ALA A 153 -13.69 -3.53 8.75
N THR A 154 -14.60 -3.85 9.68
CA THR A 154 -15.02 -2.93 10.74
C THR A 154 -13.85 -2.54 11.65
N VAL A 155 -13.01 -3.48 12.07
CA VAL A 155 -11.81 -3.20 12.89
C VAL A 155 -10.86 -2.26 12.14
N ALA A 156 -10.60 -2.50 10.85
CA ALA A 156 -9.76 -1.63 10.04
C ALA A 156 -10.34 -0.20 9.89
N ALA A 157 -11.66 -0.08 9.71
CA ALA A 157 -12.32 1.23 9.65
C ALA A 157 -12.16 2.02 10.97
N TRP A 158 -12.34 1.36 12.14
CA TRP A 158 -12.12 1.98 13.45
C TRP A 158 -10.67 2.46 13.64
N ARG A 159 -9.69 1.70 13.13
CA ARG A 159 -8.29 2.13 13.15
C ARG A 159 -8.11 3.45 12.40
N TRP A 160 -8.58 3.55 11.15
CA TRP A 160 -8.40 4.74 10.34
C TRP A 160 -9.14 5.95 10.91
N MET A 161 -10.38 5.76 11.36
CA MET A 161 -11.18 6.83 11.99
C MET A 161 -10.58 7.25 13.33
N GLY A 162 -10.26 6.30 14.19
CA GLY A 162 -9.64 6.57 15.50
C GLY A 162 -8.32 7.30 15.34
N ARG A 163 -7.51 6.89 14.39
CA ARG A 163 -6.23 7.54 14.06
C ARG A 163 -6.44 8.99 13.63
N MET A 164 -7.35 9.24 12.71
CA MET A 164 -7.67 10.59 12.27
C MET A 164 -8.16 11.45 13.44
N VAL A 165 -9.15 11.00 14.18
CA VAL A 165 -9.77 11.78 15.26
C VAL A 165 -8.78 12.09 16.38
N LEU A 166 -8.05 11.07 16.87
CA LEU A 166 -7.11 11.27 18.00
C LEU A 166 -5.90 12.12 17.58
N MET A 167 -5.36 11.93 16.38
CA MET A 167 -4.24 12.76 15.91
C MET A 167 -4.68 14.21 15.74
N LEU A 168 -5.83 14.46 15.10
CA LEU A 168 -6.34 15.82 14.95
C LEU A 168 -6.61 16.47 16.31
N ALA A 169 -7.23 15.75 17.23
CA ALA A 169 -7.56 16.26 18.57
C ALA A 169 -6.30 16.63 19.37
N LEU A 170 -5.34 15.70 19.48
CA LEU A 170 -4.13 15.92 20.28
C LEU A 170 -3.22 17.00 19.68
N VAL A 171 -3.08 17.03 18.34
CA VAL A 171 -2.31 18.08 17.67
C VAL A 171 -3.00 19.44 17.79
N SER A 172 -4.33 19.49 17.70
CA SER A 172 -5.10 20.74 17.91
C SER A 172 -4.99 21.23 19.35
N ALA A 173 -4.86 20.31 20.33
CA ALA A 173 -4.62 20.63 21.72
C ALA A 173 -3.19 21.12 22.02
N GLY A 174 -2.31 21.19 21.00
CA GLY A 174 -0.96 21.74 21.13
C GLY A 174 0.16 20.75 21.43
N PHE A 175 -0.10 19.45 21.46
CA PHE A 175 0.92 18.42 21.75
C PHE A 175 1.91 18.15 20.60
N GLY A 176 1.80 18.86 19.46
CA GLY A 176 2.75 18.76 18.34
C GLY A 176 2.94 17.34 17.81
N VAL A 177 4.17 16.99 17.45
CA VAL A 177 4.52 15.65 16.91
C VAL A 177 4.25 14.54 17.94
N ASP A 178 4.56 14.76 19.21
CA ASP A 178 4.28 13.79 20.27
C ASP A 178 2.77 13.49 20.36
N GLY A 179 1.91 14.51 20.20
CA GLY A 179 0.46 14.33 20.15
C GLY A 179 -0.01 13.50 18.96
N ALA A 180 0.59 13.69 17.78
CA ALA A 180 0.29 12.86 16.62
C ALA A 180 0.69 11.39 16.86
N LEU A 181 1.89 11.14 17.42
CA LEU A 181 2.35 9.79 17.73
C LEU A 181 1.51 9.13 18.83
N ALA A 182 1.17 9.86 19.89
CA ALA A 182 0.26 9.37 20.93
C ALA A 182 -1.14 9.05 20.37
N GLY A 183 -1.60 9.84 19.40
CA GLY A 183 -2.84 9.59 18.67
C GLY A 183 -2.82 8.27 17.90
N ILE A 184 -1.68 7.89 17.33
CA ILE A 184 -1.51 6.57 16.69
C ILE A 184 -1.64 5.45 17.73
N VAL A 185 -0.89 5.54 18.83
CA VAL A 185 -0.93 4.55 19.92
C VAL A 185 -2.34 4.42 20.49
N GLY A 186 -3.01 5.55 20.76
CA GLY A 186 -4.39 5.57 21.23
C GLY A 186 -5.37 4.92 20.26
N ALA A 187 -5.19 5.16 18.96
CA ALA A 187 -6.01 4.50 17.92
C ALA A 187 -5.82 2.99 17.90
N SER A 188 -4.59 2.51 18.12
CA SER A 188 -4.31 1.07 18.20
C SER A 188 -4.94 0.43 19.45
N VAL A 189 -5.04 1.17 20.56
CA VAL A 189 -5.81 0.71 21.75
C VAL A 189 -7.29 0.57 21.41
N VAL A 190 -7.89 1.56 20.72
CA VAL A 190 -9.28 1.51 20.27
C VAL A 190 -9.49 0.34 19.31
N GLU A 191 -8.60 0.19 18.32
CA GLU A 191 -8.65 -0.92 17.35
C GLU A 191 -8.61 -2.28 18.06
N LEU A 192 -7.71 -2.45 19.02
CA LEU A 192 -7.59 -3.67 19.83
C LEU A 192 -8.85 -3.94 20.63
N ALA A 193 -9.43 -2.93 21.28
CA ALA A 193 -10.67 -3.07 22.03
C ALA A 193 -11.82 -3.54 21.13
N VAL A 194 -11.96 -2.95 19.94
CA VAL A 194 -12.96 -3.37 18.93
C VAL A 194 -12.67 -4.78 18.43
N ALA A 195 -11.42 -5.12 18.11
CA ALA A 195 -11.06 -6.46 17.67
C ALA A 195 -11.38 -7.52 18.73
N ARG A 196 -11.08 -7.24 19.99
CA ARG A 196 -11.35 -8.13 21.12
C ARG A 196 -12.84 -8.28 21.43
N SER A 197 -13.67 -7.30 21.10
CA SER A 197 -15.13 -7.41 21.26
C SER A 197 -15.73 -8.46 20.31
N PHE A 198 -15.15 -8.63 19.13
CA PHE A 198 -15.62 -9.59 18.12
C PHE A 198 -15.04 -11.00 18.31
N VAL A 199 -13.79 -11.11 18.75
CA VAL A 199 -13.07 -12.38 18.84
C VAL A 199 -12.31 -12.46 20.16
N LYS A 200 -12.54 -13.54 20.92
CA LYS A 200 -11.93 -13.78 22.23
C LYS A 200 -11.16 -15.11 22.23
N PRO A 201 -9.90 -15.15 21.74
CA PRO A 201 -9.07 -16.34 21.81
C PRO A 201 -8.82 -16.78 23.25
N ARG A 202 -8.78 -18.11 23.50
CA ARG A 202 -8.47 -18.68 24.82
C ARG A 202 -6.96 -18.77 25.01
N VAL A 203 -6.39 -17.91 25.85
CA VAL A 203 -4.95 -17.85 26.11
C VAL A 203 -4.46 -19.02 26.98
N GLY A 204 -5.33 -19.62 27.82
CA GLY A 204 -5.00 -20.68 28.79
C GLY A 204 -4.62 -22.02 28.14
N ASP A 205 -5.29 -22.42 27.07
CA ASP A 205 -5.20 -23.75 26.45
C ASP A 205 -4.13 -23.86 25.33
N ALA A 206 -3.28 -22.84 25.18
CA ALA A 206 -2.30 -22.75 24.09
C ALA A 206 -1.18 -23.83 24.11
N ARG A 207 -1.20 -24.78 25.06
CA ARG A 207 -0.23 -25.89 25.14
C ARG A 207 -0.42 -26.95 24.04
N ARG A 208 -1.55 -26.97 23.33
CA ARG A 208 -1.86 -27.95 22.28
C ARG A 208 -1.37 -27.56 20.88
N GLY A 209 -0.83 -26.36 20.67
CA GLY A 209 -0.32 -25.92 19.38
C GLY A 209 1.20 -26.09 19.25
N ASN A 210 1.69 -26.56 18.10
CA ASN A 210 3.11 -26.68 17.82
C ASN A 210 3.69 -25.34 17.29
N ALA A 211 4.13 -24.46 18.24
CA ALA A 211 4.77 -23.19 17.89
C ALA A 211 6.02 -23.36 16.99
N SER A 212 6.74 -24.49 17.16
CA SER A 212 7.91 -24.80 16.34
C SER A 212 7.56 -24.96 14.85
N ALA A 213 6.40 -25.55 14.53
CA ALA A 213 5.94 -25.66 13.14
C ALA A 213 5.65 -24.30 12.51
N MET A 214 5.16 -23.33 13.31
CA MET A 214 4.92 -21.96 12.86
C MET A 214 6.24 -21.24 12.59
N TRP A 215 7.26 -21.42 13.43
CA TRP A 215 8.58 -20.82 13.25
C TRP A 215 9.35 -21.41 12.07
N SER A 216 9.34 -22.74 11.89
CA SER A 216 10.00 -23.40 10.77
C SER A 216 9.44 -22.97 9.40
N TYR A 217 8.14 -22.66 9.36
CA TYR A 217 7.50 -22.14 8.15
C TYR A 217 7.79 -20.63 7.95
N ALA A 218 7.91 -19.88 9.04
CA ALA A 218 8.07 -18.43 9.01
C ALA A 218 9.48 -17.98 8.59
N VAL A 219 10.53 -18.65 9.10
CA VAL A 219 11.93 -18.22 8.90
C VAL A 219 12.35 -18.11 7.43
N PRO A 220 12.07 -19.09 6.54
CA PRO A 220 12.42 -18.98 5.12
C PRO A 220 11.68 -17.86 4.38
N LEU A 221 10.44 -17.58 4.78
CA LEU A 221 9.63 -16.50 4.19
C LEU A 221 10.05 -15.11 4.68
N PHE A 222 10.72 -15.05 5.84
CA PHE A 222 11.14 -13.79 6.46
C PHE A 222 12.12 -13.02 5.57
N ALA A 223 13.16 -13.66 5.07
CA ALA A 223 14.14 -12.99 4.22
C ALA A 223 13.53 -12.36 2.96
N ALA A 224 12.60 -13.07 2.33
CA ALA A 224 11.87 -12.54 1.17
C ALA A 224 10.94 -11.38 1.55
N ALA A 225 10.22 -11.49 2.68
CA ALA A 225 9.33 -10.44 3.15
C ALA A 225 10.08 -9.17 3.55
N VAL A 226 11.22 -9.29 4.25
CA VAL A 226 12.11 -8.17 4.61
C VAL A 226 12.59 -7.45 3.35
N SER A 227 13.09 -8.19 2.36
CA SER A 227 13.63 -7.59 1.12
C SER A 227 12.58 -6.79 0.36
N LEU A 228 11.39 -7.33 0.19
CA LEU A 228 10.31 -6.64 -0.53
C LEU A 228 9.81 -5.41 0.25
N ARG A 229 9.71 -5.49 1.58
CA ARG A 229 9.26 -4.39 2.43
C ARG A 229 10.31 -3.28 2.59
N LEU A 230 11.59 -3.65 2.52
CA LEU A 230 12.66 -2.68 2.58
C LEU A 230 12.62 -1.73 1.38
N PHE A 231 12.33 -2.23 0.19
CA PHE A 231 12.25 -1.41 -1.02
C PHE A 231 11.20 -0.29 -0.92
N ASP A 232 10.06 -0.54 -0.24
CA ASP A 232 8.93 0.41 -0.14
C ASP A 232 9.33 1.76 0.53
N ARG A 233 10.38 1.79 1.36
CA ARG A 233 10.81 2.97 2.12
C ARG A 233 12.33 3.18 2.10
N LEU A 234 13.04 2.39 1.30
CA LEU A 234 14.50 2.41 1.22
C LEU A 234 15.03 3.79 0.85
N ASP A 235 14.39 4.43 -0.11
CA ASP A 235 14.74 5.77 -0.58
C ASP A 235 14.67 6.82 0.52
N LEU A 236 13.62 6.84 1.34
CA LEU A 236 13.49 7.75 2.48
C LEU A 236 14.56 7.48 3.53
N PHE A 237 14.82 6.20 3.85
CA PHE A 237 15.84 5.81 4.82
C PHE A 237 17.24 6.15 4.33
N MET A 238 17.55 5.87 3.07
CA MET A 238 18.84 6.21 2.46
C MET A 238 19.02 7.73 2.35
N LEU A 239 17.97 8.45 1.95
CA LEU A 239 18.00 9.91 1.86
C LEU A 239 18.36 10.53 3.22
N LYS A 240 17.71 10.08 4.29
CA LYS A 240 17.95 10.58 5.64
C LYS A 240 19.29 10.10 6.21
N GLY A 241 19.64 8.82 6.01
CA GLY A 241 20.91 8.24 6.49
C GLY A 241 22.14 8.85 5.82
N LEU A 242 22.01 9.37 4.59
CA LEU A 242 23.07 10.09 3.87
C LEU A 242 23.09 11.60 4.18
N GLY A 243 22.40 12.05 5.23
CA GLY A 243 22.53 13.38 5.79
C GLY A 243 21.51 14.42 5.33
N ALA A 244 20.45 14.03 4.64
CA ALA A 244 19.39 14.98 4.30
C ALA A 244 18.68 15.51 5.57
N GLY A 245 18.36 16.81 5.59
CA GLY A 245 17.64 17.45 6.69
C GLY A 245 16.21 16.91 6.84
N ALA A 246 15.62 17.12 8.03
CA ALA A 246 14.25 16.68 8.34
C ALA A 246 13.20 17.27 7.37
N ALA A 247 13.35 18.55 6.99
CA ALA A 247 12.48 19.20 6.01
C ALA A 247 12.46 18.48 4.65
N ILE A 248 13.64 18.05 4.17
CA ILE A 248 13.75 17.31 2.89
C ILE A 248 13.06 15.96 3.01
N ALA A 249 13.25 15.26 4.14
CA ALA A 249 12.56 14.00 4.41
C ALA A 249 11.04 14.19 4.49
N GLY A 250 10.56 15.31 5.05
CA GLY A 250 9.14 15.67 5.09
C GLY A 250 8.54 15.92 3.72
N ILE A 251 9.23 16.70 2.88
CA ILE A 251 8.84 16.98 1.49
C ILE A 251 8.81 15.67 0.68
N TYR A 252 9.82 14.81 0.85
CA TYR A 252 9.89 13.50 0.18
C TYR A 252 8.80 12.55 0.65
N GLY A 253 8.60 12.43 1.96
CA GLY A 253 7.53 11.60 2.55
C GLY A 253 6.12 12.07 2.14
N ALA A 254 5.90 13.38 2.00
CA ALA A 254 4.67 13.92 1.46
C ALA A 254 4.43 13.46 0.01
N ALA A 255 5.48 13.47 -0.84
CA ALA A 255 5.39 12.93 -2.20
C ALA A 255 5.05 11.45 -2.21
N GLN A 256 5.72 10.63 -1.38
CA GLN A 256 5.43 9.20 -1.24
C GLN A 256 3.99 8.94 -0.79
N ASN A 257 3.42 9.76 0.10
CA ASN A 257 2.04 9.59 0.55
C ASN A 257 1.03 9.81 -0.58
N LEU A 258 1.32 10.65 -1.55
CA LEU A 258 0.47 10.83 -2.74
C LEU A 258 0.59 9.67 -3.75
N THR A 259 1.68 8.93 -3.73
CA THR A 259 1.87 7.75 -4.61
C THR A 259 1.22 6.46 -4.11
N ILE A 260 0.51 6.48 -2.99
CA ILE A 260 -0.18 5.29 -2.45
C ILE A 260 -1.35 4.84 -3.35
N VAL A 261 -2.01 5.76 -4.03
CA VAL A 261 -3.24 5.49 -4.81
C VAL A 261 -3.06 4.36 -5.85
N PRO A 262 -2.03 4.37 -6.71
CA PRO A 262 -1.77 3.26 -7.63
C PRO A 262 -1.62 1.89 -6.94
N GLY A 263 -0.97 1.86 -5.76
CA GLY A 263 -0.77 0.63 -4.99
C GLY A 263 -2.08 -0.01 -4.52
N LEU A 264 -3.07 0.80 -4.13
CA LEU A 264 -4.40 0.30 -3.74
C LEU A 264 -5.17 -0.31 -4.93
N ILE A 265 -5.05 0.31 -6.11
CA ILE A 265 -5.60 -0.25 -7.35
C ILE A 265 -4.93 -1.61 -7.65
N ALA A 266 -3.60 -1.67 -7.55
CA ALA A 266 -2.85 -2.90 -7.76
C ALA A 266 -3.32 -4.03 -6.85
N LEU A 267 -3.50 -3.76 -5.56
CA LEU A 267 -3.92 -4.76 -4.58
C LEU A 267 -5.27 -5.38 -4.94
N SER A 268 -6.24 -4.55 -5.33
CA SER A 268 -7.57 -5.01 -5.74
C SER A 268 -7.53 -5.83 -7.03
N VAL A 269 -6.80 -5.34 -8.04
CA VAL A 269 -6.69 -6.00 -9.35
C VAL A 269 -5.93 -7.32 -9.25
N THR A 270 -4.80 -7.37 -8.53
CA THR A 270 -3.97 -8.58 -8.42
C THR A 270 -4.69 -9.72 -7.73
N THR A 271 -5.47 -9.43 -6.69
CA THR A 271 -6.24 -10.45 -5.96
C THR A 271 -7.32 -11.08 -6.85
N LEU A 272 -8.09 -10.25 -7.57
CA LEU A 272 -9.11 -10.71 -8.52
C LEU A 272 -8.48 -11.47 -9.69
N LEU A 273 -7.40 -10.93 -10.26
CA LEU A 273 -6.70 -11.53 -11.39
C LEU A 273 -6.15 -12.91 -11.05
N LEU A 274 -5.50 -13.05 -9.88
CA LEU A 274 -4.94 -14.33 -9.43
C LEU A 274 -6.03 -15.40 -9.32
N SER A 275 -7.18 -15.08 -8.73
CA SER A 275 -8.29 -16.03 -8.53
C SER A 275 -8.96 -16.42 -9.85
N THR A 276 -9.26 -15.43 -10.72
CA THR A 276 -9.95 -15.66 -12.01
C THR A 276 -9.05 -16.41 -12.98
N LEU A 277 -7.78 -16.02 -13.09
CA LEU A 277 -6.81 -16.66 -13.97
C LEU A 277 -6.49 -18.11 -13.54
N SER A 278 -6.29 -18.34 -12.24
CA SER A 278 -6.09 -19.69 -11.71
C SER A 278 -7.29 -20.59 -11.95
N ARG A 279 -8.51 -20.04 -11.93
CA ARG A 279 -9.73 -20.77 -12.27
C ARG A 279 -9.78 -21.11 -13.77
N ALA A 280 -9.51 -20.15 -14.66
CA ALA A 280 -9.48 -20.39 -16.11
C ALA A 280 -8.48 -21.49 -16.48
N ILE A 281 -7.27 -21.45 -15.90
CA ILE A 281 -6.24 -22.48 -16.12
C ILE A 281 -6.72 -23.87 -15.66
N ARG A 282 -7.34 -23.97 -14.47
CA ARG A 282 -7.85 -25.26 -13.95
C ARG A 282 -8.99 -25.83 -14.79
N LEU A 283 -9.77 -24.98 -15.45
CA LEU A 283 -10.87 -25.40 -16.34
C LEU A 283 -10.38 -25.70 -17.76
N GLY A 284 -9.10 -25.53 -18.08
CA GLY A 284 -8.55 -25.70 -19.43
C GLY A 284 -9.00 -24.64 -20.42
N ASP A 285 -9.51 -23.49 -19.95
CA ASP A 285 -9.92 -22.35 -20.78
C ASP A 285 -8.69 -21.50 -21.16
N ASP A 286 -7.91 -21.99 -22.11
CA ASP A 286 -6.69 -21.30 -22.58
C ASP A 286 -7.01 -19.96 -23.26
N ALA A 287 -8.15 -19.86 -23.97
CA ALA A 287 -8.56 -18.64 -24.65
C ALA A 287 -8.93 -17.55 -23.64
N GLY A 288 -9.72 -17.90 -22.62
CA GLY A 288 -10.08 -17.03 -21.51
C GLY A 288 -8.86 -16.61 -20.71
N ALA A 289 -7.94 -17.53 -20.41
CA ALA A 289 -6.70 -17.23 -19.70
C ALA A 289 -5.83 -16.22 -20.47
N ARG A 290 -5.62 -16.42 -21.78
CA ARG A 290 -4.87 -15.47 -22.62
C ARG A 290 -5.54 -14.10 -22.71
N SER A 291 -6.87 -14.06 -22.80
CA SER A 291 -7.63 -12.81 -22.80
C SER A 291 -7.45 -12.05 -21.48
N LEU A 292 -7.49 -12.75 -20.33
CA LEU A 292 -7.23 -12.14 -19.01
C LEU A 292 -5.83 -11.56 -18.92
N VAL A 293 -4.80 -12.29 -19.38
CA VAL A 293 -3.41 -11.81 -19.40
C VAL A 293 -3.29 -10.55 -20.26
N HIS A 294 -3.84 -10.57 -21.48
CA HIS A 294 -3.82 -9.44 -22.39
C HIS A 294 -4.47 -8.19 -21.77
N ASN A 295 -5.67 -8.36 -21.22
CA ASN A 295 -6.44 -7.27 -20.62
C ASN A 295 -5.74 -6.72 -19.35
N ALA A 296 -5.10 -7.58 -18.55
CA ALA A 296 -4.34 -7.15 -17.38
C ALA A 296 -3.12 -6.31 -17.77
N LEU A 297 -2.33 -6.76 -18.76
CA LEU A 297 -1.18 -6.02 -19.26
C LEU A 297 -1.61 -4.68 -19.88
N ARG A 298 -2.68 -4.66 -20.67
CA ARG A 298 -3.26 -3.45 -21.25
C ARG A 298 -3.75 -2.49 -20.15
N GLY A 299 -4.51 -3.00 -19.18
CA GLY A 299 -5.06 -2.19 -18.09
C GLY A 299 -3.98 -1.49 -17.26
N VAL A 300 -2.86 -2.16 -16.98
CA VAL A 300 -1.74 -1.54 -16.25
C VAL A 300 -1.07 -0.44 -17.08
N LEU A 301 -0.89 -0.62 -18.39
CA LEU A 301 -0.33 0.42 -19.26
C LEU A 301 -1.22 1.66 -19.33
N LEU A 302 -2.54 1.48 -19.26
CA LEU A 302 -3.50 2.59 -19.24
C LEU A 302 -3.49 3.40 -17.92
N LEU A 303 -2.76 2.97 -16.90
CA LEU A 303 -2.53 3.79 -15.71
C LEU A 303 -1.48 4.90 -15.94
N PHE A 304 -0.56 4.72 -16.91
CA PHE A 304 0.48 5.72 -17.19
C PHE A 304 -0.06 7.10 -17.58
N PRO A 305 -1.07 7.24 -18.46
CA PRO A 305 -1.69 8.52 -18.76
C PRO A 305 -2.24 9.25 -17.54
N PHE A 306 -2.85 8.50 -16.60
CA PHE A 306 -3.37 9.09 -15.35
C PHE A 306 -2.23 9.47 -14.38
N ALA A 307 -1.12 8.72 -14.38
CA ALA A 307 0.10 9.17 -13.71
C ALA A 307 0.63 10.47 -14.34
N GLY A 308 0.52 10.62 -15.67
CA GLY A 308 0.83 11.86 -16.38
C GLY A 308 -0.04 13.04 -15.94
N VAL A 309 -1.33 12.83 -15.71
CA VAL A 309 -2.24 13.83 -15.14
C VAL A 309 -1.78 14.25 -13.74
N ALA A 310 -1.48 13.26 -12.87
CA ALA A 310 -1.00 13.54 -11.52
C ALA A 310 0.36 14.24 -11.52
N ALA A 311 1.25 13.90 -12.46
CA ALA A 311 2.56 14.53 -12.63
C ALA A 311 2.43 15.97 -13.16
N GLY A 312 1.52 16.23 -14.12
CA GLY A 312 1.26 17.56 -14.65
C GLY A 312 0.72 18.52 -13.58
N ALA A 313 -0.25 18.06 -12.78
CA ALA A 313 -0.86 18.83 -11.70
C ALA A 313 -0.14 18.72 -10.35
N SER A 314 1.08 18.15 -10.31
CA SER A 314 1.75 17.70 -9.08
C SER A 314 1.99 18.81 -8.06
N THR A 315 2.40 20.01 -8.49
CA THR A 315 2.62 21.16 -7.60
C THR A 315 1.31 21.67 -7.02
N GLY A 316 0.26 21.74 -7.83
CA GLY A 316 -1.09 22.10 -7.39
C GLY A 316 -1.63 21.10 -6.36
N LEU A 317 -1.48 19.80 -6.61
CA LEU A 317 -1.87 18.75 -5.67
C LEU A 317 -1.11 18.85 -4.34
N ALA A 318 0.23 19.02 -4.39
CA ALA A 318 1.05 19.15 -3.21
C ALA A 318 0.65 20.34 -2.34
N THR A 319 0.46 21.52 -2.95
CA THR A 319 0.08 22.74 -2.25
C THR A 319 -1.37 22.70 -1.75
N LEU A 320 -2.28 22.08 -2.52
CA LEU A 320 -3.67 21.90 -2.12
C LEU A 320 -3.78 21.03 -0.86
N ILE A 321 -3.03 19.93 -0.78
CA ILE A 321 -3.13 18.98 0.33
C ILE A 321 -2.28 19.43 1.51
N PHE A 322 -1.00 19.70 1.30
CA PHE A 322 -0.02 19.94 2.36
C PHE A 322 0.24 21.43 2.66
N GLY A 323 -0.18 22.33 1.79
CA GLY A 323 0.06 23.77 1.90
C GLY A 323 1.28 24.26 1.12
N ALA A 324 1.43 25.59 1.01
CA ALA A 324 2.43 26.23 0.14
C ALA A 324 3.88 25.87 0.49
N ARG A 325 4.20 25.58 1.77
CA ARG A 325 5.55 25.16 2.20
C ARG A 325 6.00 23.84 1.58
N PHE A 326 5.06 23.03 1.07
CA PHE A 326 5.29 21.75 0.41
C PHE A 326 5.26 21.84 -1.12
N ALA A 327 5.35 23.02 -1.72
CA ALA A 327 5.42 23.18 -3.16
C ALA A 327 6.56 22.31 -3.82
N PRO A 328 7.76 22.17 -3.22
CA PRO A 328 8.81 21.31 -3.78
C PRO A 328 8.43 19.82 -3.85
N THR A 329 7.44 19.36 -3.09
CA THR A 329 6.89 17.99 -3.17
C THR A 329 6.37 17.67 -4.57
N GLY A 330 5.89 18.68 -5.32
CA GLY A 330 5.37 18.49 -6.68
C GLY A 330 6.42 17.92 -7.63
N ALA A 331 7.64 18.45 -7.62
CA ALA A 331 8.72 17.94 -8.46
C ALA A 331 9.08 16.48 -8.13
N LEU A 332 9.06 16.10 -6.86
CA LEU A 332 9.31 14.71 -6.44
C LEU A 332 8.14 13.78 -6.82
N LEU A 333 6.90 14.25 -6.63
CA LEU A 333 5.70 13.50 -7.00
C LEU A 333 5.65 13.21 -8.50
N SER A 334 6.02 14.19 -9.34
CA SER A 334 6.02 14.02 -10.80
C SER A 334 6.92 12.88 -11.28
N VAL A 335 7.95 12.53 -10.51
CA VAL A 335 8.85 11.40 -10.79
C VAL A 335 8.38 10.13 -10.07
N LEU A 336 8.11 10.20 -8.77
CA LEU A 336 7.76 9.05 -7.94
C LEU A 336 6.48 8.35 -8.38
N ILE A 337 5.52 9.08 -8.96
CA ILE A 337 4.27 8.51 -9.44
C ILE A 337 4.50 7.45 -10.53
N PHE A 338 5.48 7.65 -11.41
CA PHE A 338 5.85 6.66 -12.42
C PHE A 338 6.54 5.44 -11.80
N GLY A 339 7.36 5.64 -10.78
CA GLY A 339 7.90 4.55 -9.98
C GLY A 339 6.79 3.70 -9.35
N ALA A 340 5.77 4.35 -8.78
CA ALA A 340 4.61 3.66 -8.20
C ALA A 340 3.84 2.85 -9.26
N ILE A 341 3.62 3.38 -10.47
CA ILE A 341 3.00 2.60 -11.56
C ILE A 341 3.90 1.42 -11.99
N ALA A 342 5.23 1.61 -12.03
CA ALA A 342 6.13 0.49 -12.32
C ALA A 342 6.02 -0.63 -11.27
N VAL A 343 5.86 -0.31 -9.99
CA VAL A 343 5.58 -1.29 -8.93
C VAL A 343 4.22 -1.98 -9.14
N VAL A 344 3.21 -1.27 -9.65
CA VAL A 344 1.93 -1.90 -10.06
C VAL A 344 2.14 -2.92 -11.17
N VAL A 345 2.97 -2.59 -12.18
CA VAL A 345 3.34 -3.53 -13.27
C VAL A 345 3.98 -4.79 -12.68
N ILE A 346 4.95 -4.65 -11.75
CA ILE A 346 5.61 -5.77 -11.07
C ILE A 346 4.58 -6.63 -10.33
N SER A 347 3.67 -6.00 -9.60
CA SER A 347 2.65 -6.69 -8.81
C SER A 347 1.68 -7.50 -9.69
N VAL A 348 1.20 -6.92 -10.78
CA VAL A 348 0.33 -7.60 -11.75
C VAL A 348 1.07 -8.73 -12.46
N ALA A 349 2.30 -8.48 -12.92
CA ALA A 349 3.13 -9.52 -13.54
C ALA A 349 3.40 -10.69 -12.57
N SER A 350 3.66 -10.41 -11.30
CA SER A 350 3.83 -11.43 -10.27
C SER A 350 2.58 -12.27 -10.06
N ALA A 351 1.38 -11.66 -10.10
CA ALA A 351 0.11 -12.38 -10.03
C ALA A 351 -0.10 -13.29 -11.25
N LEU A 352 0.21 -12.81 -12.46
CA LEU A 352 0.15 -13.61 -13.70
C LEU A 352 1.10 -14.81 -13.67
N LEU A 353 2.33 -14.62 -13.17
CA LEU A 353 3.32 -15.69 -13.04
C LEU A 353 2.93 -16.70 -11.96
N THR A 354 2.40 -16.23 -10.83
CA THR A 354 1.94 -17.08 -9.73
C THR A 354 0.75 -17.95 -10.17
N ALA A 355 -0.21 -17.38 -10.89
CA ALA A 355 -1.34 -18.13 -11.44
C ALA A 355 -0.90 -19.21 -12.42
N ALA A 356 0.17 -18.97 -13.19
CA ALA A 356 0.78 -19.94 -14.10
C ALA A 356 1.67 -20.99 -13.39
N GLY A 357 1.73 -21.02 -12.05
CA GLY A 357 2.61 -21.92 -11.29
C GLY A 357 4.09 -21.55 -11.35
N LYS A 358 4.45 -20.38 -11.87
CA LYS A 358 5.83 -19.90 -12.07
C LYS A 358 6.22 -18.82 -11.05
N ALA A 359 5.81 -18.95 -9.79
CA ALA A 359 6.08 -17.97 -8.72
C ALA A 359 7.59 -17.70 -8.52
N THR A 360 8.45 -18.69 -8.75
CA THR A 360 9.91 -18.54 -8.70
C THR A 360 10.43 -17.52 -9.71
N TRP A 361 9.80 -17.40 -10.88
CA TRP A 361 10.19 -16.42 -11.89
C TRP A 361 9.87 -14.98 -11.46
N ALA A 362 8.76 -14.81 -10.75
CA ALA A 362 8.41 -13.52 -10.13
C ALA A 362 9.47 -13.13 -9.09
N LEU A 363 9.92 -14.08 -8.27
CA LEU A 363 10.98 -13.85 -7.28
C LEU A 363 12.31 -13.49 -7.95
N ILE A 364 12.74 -14.23 -8.98
CA ILE A 364 13.99 -13.96 -9.71
C ILE A 364 13.95 -12.58 -10.37
N ALA A 365 12.81 -12.15 -10.92
CA ALA A 365 12.66 -10.83 -11.50
C ALA A 365 12.72 -9.69 -10.45
N ALA A 366 12.28 -9.96 -9.23
CA ALA A 366 12.30 -8.99 -8.13
C ALA A 366 13.65 -8.92 -7.38
N LEU A 367 14.44 -10.00 -7.41
CA LEU A 367 15.68 -10.13 -6.62
C LEU A 367 16.70 -8.99 -6.83
N PRO A 368 16.96 -8.50 -8.06
CA PRO A 368 17.96 -7.46 -8.28
C PRO A 368 17.50 -6.05 -7.88
N ILE A 369 16.21 -5.84 -7.58
CA ILE A 369 15.63 -4.51 -7.32
C ILE A 369 16.27 -3.87 -6.08
N VAL A 370 16.37 -4.59 -4.96
CA VAL A 370 16.90 -4.02 -3.72
C VAL A 370 18.40 -3.71 -3.80
N PRO A 371 19.27 -4.62 -4.24
CA PRO A 371 20.69 -4.30 -4.42
C PRO A 371 20.92 -3.13 -5.39
N LEU A 372 20.17 -3.09 -6.49
CA LEU A 372 20.27 -2.03 -7.48
C LEU A 372 19.81 -0.69 -6.90
N ALA A 373 18.75 -0.68 -6.10
CA ALA A 373 18.28 0.52 -5.40
C ALA A 373 19.31 1.02 -4.38
N VAL A 374 19.86 0.14 -3.56
CA VAL A 374 20.91 0.51 -2.59
C VAL A 374 22.11 1.13 -3.30
N ALA A 375 22.63 0.45 -4.32
CA ALA A 375 23.77 0.97 -5.08
C ALA A 375 23.46 2.32 -5.76
N GLY A 376 22.30 2.43 -6.39
CA GLY A 376 21.85 3.67 -7.02
C GLY A 376 21.72 4.83 -6.03
N HIS A 377 21.10 4.58 -4.87
CA HIS A 377 20.94 5.61 -3.84
C HIS A 377 22.28 6.06 -3.26
N LEU A 378 23.20 5.14 -2.98
CA LEU A 378 24.56 5.48 -2.48
C LEU A 378 25.33 6.36 -3.47
N LEU A 379 25.17 6.14 -4.78
CA LEU A 379 25.88 6.89 -5.81
C LEU A 379 25.22 8.24 -6.12
N VAL A 380 23.89 8.31 -6.12
CA VAL A 380 23.16 9.45 -6.68
C VAL A 380 22.72 10.44 -5.60
N ILE A 381 22.28 9.98 -4.42
CA ILE A 381 21.80 10.87 -3.34
C ILE A 381 22.86 11.89 -2.90
N PRO A 382 24.16 11.55 -2.73
CA PRO A 382 25.16 12.53 -2.29
C PRO A 382 25.32 13.72 -3.23
N ARG A 383 24.99 13.54 -4.52
CA ARG A 383 25.14 14.60 -5.55
C ARG A 383 23.83 15.34 -5.84
N TYR A 384 22.70 14.64 -5.80
CA TYR A 384 21.41 15.15 -6.30
C TYR A 384 20.31 15.17 -5.22
N GLY A 385 20.61 14.75 -3.98
CA GLY A 385 19.67 14.77 -2.86
C GLY A 385 18.36 14.04 -3.14
N ALA A 386 17.25 14.66 -2.74
CA ALA A 386 15.89 14.10 -2.87
C ALA A 386 15.47 13.82 -4.33
N SER A 387 15.86 14.68 -5.27
CA SER A 387 15.57 14.47 -6.70
C SER A 387 16.31 13.24 -7.22
N GLY A 388 17.58 13.05 -6.81
CA GLY A 388 18.33 11.86 -7.10
C GLY A 388 17.70 10.60 -6.55
N ALA A 389 17.21 10.64 -5.30
CA ALA A 389 16.50 9.54 -4.68
C ALA A 389 15.24 9.15 -5.49
N ALA A 390 14.43 10.14 -5.87
CA ALA A 390 13.22 9.91 -6.66
C ALA A 390 13.51 9.28 -8.03
N VAL A 391 14.55 9.76 -8.73
CA VAL A 391 14.96 9.21 -10.03
C VAL A 391 15.46 7.78 -9.90
N VAL A 392 16.27 7.47 -8.88
CA VAL A 392 16.74 6.09 -8.63
C VAL A 392 15.57 5.17 -8.35
N THR A 393 14.65 5.55 -7.44
CA THR A 393 13.44 4.75 -7.13
C THR A 393 12.63 4.47 -8.39
N MET A 394 12.35 5.48 -9.20
CA MET A 394 11.63 5.34 -10.47
C MET A 394 12.36 4.42 -11.45
N THR A 395 13.67 4.64 -11.65
CA THR A 395 14.45 3.88 -12.62
C THR A 395 14.58 2.41 -12.22
N VAL A 396 14.86 2.13 -10.95
CA VAL A 396 14.96 0.76 -10.43
C VAL A 396 13.61 0.04 -10.51
N ALA A 397 12.51 0.73 -10.17
CA ALA A 397 11.18 0.17 -10.34
C ALA A 397 10.86 -0.11 -11.81
N ALA A 398 11.26 0.77 -12.74
CA ALA A 398 11.09 0.57 -14.18
C ALA A 398 11.91 -0.64 -14.70
N VAL A 399 13.16 -0.80 -14.24
CA VAL A 399 13.97 -1.99 -14.55
C VAL A 399 13.27 -3.25 -14.03
N GLY A 400 12.79 -3.25 -12.79
CA GLY A 400 12.04 -4.37 -12.21
C GLY A 400 10.78 -4.69 -13.02
N ALA A 401 10.04 -3.67 -13.47
CA ALA A 401 8.86 -3.84 -14.33
C ALA A 401 9.21 -4.50 -15.67
N VAL A 402 10.28 -4.06 -16.31
CA VAL A 402 10.77 -4.67 -17.55
C VAL A 402 11.17 -6.13 -17.34
N LEU A 403 11.91 -6.46 -16.27
CA LEU A 403 12.28 -7.84 -15.95
C LEU A 403 11.03 -8.71 -15.68
N ALA A 404 10.05 -8.18 -14.97
CA ALA A 404 8.79 -8.87 -14.71
C ALA A 404 7.98 -9.12 -16.00
N LEU A 405 7.92 -8.13 -16.91
CA LEU A 405 7.27 -8.27 -18.23
C LEU A 405 8.01 -9.29 -19.11
N VAL A 406 9.34 -9.33 -19.08
CA VAL A 406 10.14 -10.36 -19.80
C VAL A 406 9.82 -11.75 -19.23
N ALA A 407 9.68 -11.89 -17.92
CA ALA A 407 9.28 -13.15 -17.31
C ALA A 407 7.85 -13.56 -17.73
N VAL A 408 6.90 -12.63 -17.77
CA VAL A 408 5.54 -12.88 -18.29
C VAL A 408 5.59 -13.30 -19.75
N ARG A 409 6.38 -12.63 -20.60
CA ARG A 409 6.57 -13.02 -22.02
C ARG A 409 7.07 -14.46 -22.15
N ARG A 410 8.05 -14.85 -21.35
CA ARG A 410 8.57 -16.23 -21.37
C ARG A 410 7.55 -17.26 -20.88
N ALA A 411 6.67 -16.87 -19.95
CA ALA A 411 5.66 -17.75 -19.37
C ALA A 411 4.43 -17.92 -20.25
N TRP A 412 3.96 -16.84 -20.86
CA TRP A 412 2.68 -16.76 -21.60
C TRP A 412 2.85 -16.57 -23.10
N HIS A 413 4.09 -16.37 -23.60
CA HIS A 413 4.40 -16.02 -25.00
C HIS A 413 3.63 -14.78 -25.49
N MET A 414 3.33 -13.84 -24.57
CA MET A 414 2.59 -12.62 -24.84
C MET A 414 3.39 -11.40 -24.43
N TRP A 415 3.25 -10.33 -25.20
CA TRP A 415 3.83 -9.02 -24.92
C TRP A 415 2.73 -7.97 -24.92
N PRO A 416 2.83 -6.89 -24.13
CA PRO A 416 1.92 -5.78 -24.25
C PRO A 416 1.85 -5.26 -25.70
N ALA A 417 0.64 -4.92 -26.16
CA ALA A 417 0.47 -4.42 -27.53
C ALA A 417 1.26 -3.11 -27.72
N ILE A 418 2.13 -3.07 -28.75
CA ILE A 418 2.96 -1.89 -29.05
C ILE A 418 2.05 -0.67 -29.28
N GLY A 419 0.91 -0.84 -29.93
CA GLY A 419 -0.06 0.23 -30.12
C GLY A 419 -0.55 0.84 -28.80
N THR A 420 -0.83 0.02 -27.79
CA THR A 420 -1.21 0.50 -26.44
C THR A 420 -0.06 1.25 -25.78
N ILE A 421 1.19 0.76 -25.91
CA ILE A 421 2.37 1.46 -25.36
C ILE A 421 2.51 2.85 -25.99
N LEU A 422 2.45 2.95 -27.31
CA LEU A 422 2.59 4.23 -28.02
C LEU A 422 1.49 5.23 -27.65
N ARG A 423 0.22 4.76 -27.60
CA ARG A 423 -0.93 5.60 -27.23
C ARG A 423 -0.87 6.06 -25.78
N ALA A 424 -0.51 5.15 -24.87
CA ALA A 424 -0.33 5.48 -23.47
C ALA A 424 0.82 6.48 -23.27
N THR A 425 1.95 6.31 -23.95
CA THR A 425 3.08 7.25 -23.91
C THR A 425 2.67 8.61 -24.45
N LEU A 426 1.99 8.66 -25.59
CA LEU A 426 1.49 9.92 -26.17
C LEU A 426 0.56 10.65 -25.18
N ALA A 427 -0.43 9.94 -24.67
CA ALA A 427 -1.40 10.50 -23.72
C ALA A 427 -0.73 10.98 -22.41
N THR A 428 0.27 10.23 -21.92
CA THR A 428 1.08 10.62 -20.76
C THR A 428 1.85 11.91 -21.02
N THR A 429 2.56 11.97 -22.15
CA THR A 429 3.36 13.14 -22.53
C THR A 429 2.48 14.39 -22.68
N VAL A 430 1.33 14.26 -23.37
CA VAL A 430 0.40 15.36 -23.53
C VAL A 430 -0.13 15.84 -22.16
N ALA A 431 -0.52 14.90 -21.27
CA ALA A 431 -0.99 15.25 -19.94
C ALA A 431 0.06 16.00 -19.11
N ILE A 432 1.33 15.59 -19.16
CA ILE A 432 2.43 16.27 -18.47
C ILE A 432 2.66 17.66 -19.07
N VAL A 433 2.78 17.76 -20.39
CA VAL A 433 3.10 19.04 -21.05
C VAL A 433 1.99 20.07 -20.85
N VAL A 434 0.73 19.67 -20.96
CA VAL A 434 -0.41 20.58 -20.75
C VAL A 434 -0.52 20.94 -19.27
N GLY A 435 -0.50 19.96 -18.37
CA GLY A 435 -0.61 20.18 -16.93
C GLY A 435 0.53 21.03 -16.37
N SER A 436 1.78 20.79 -16.77
CA SER A 436 2.92 21.57 -16.27
C SER A 436 2.91 23.06 -16.69
N ARG A 437 2.16 23.39 -17.74
CA ARG A 437 1.95 24.79 -18.18
C ARG A 437 0.74 25.45 -17.52
N TRP A 438 -0.13 24.68 -16.90
CA TRP A 438 -1.34 25.17 -16.28
C TRP A 438 -1.16 25.20 -14.76
N THR A 439 -0.58 26.29 -14.28
CA THR A 439 -0.34 26.47 -12.84
C THR A 439 -1.64 26.87 -12.14
N THR A 440 -2.27 25.93 -11.49
CA THR A 440 -3.47 26.19 -10.67
C THR A 440 -3.15 26.11 -9.18
N SER A 441 -3.99 26.75 -8.36
CA SER A 441 -3.89 26.73 -6.91
C SER A 441 -5.28 26.59 -6.27
N GLY A 442 -5.32 26.06 -5.06
CA GLY A 442 -6.57 25.87 -4.32
C GLY A 442 -7.54 24.92 -5.03
N ALA A 443 -8.83 25.21 -4.99
CA ALA A 443 -9.88 24.36 -5.55
C ALA A 443 -9.81 24.19 -7.09
N MET A 444 -9.13 25.11 -7.81
CA MET A 444 -8.95 25.00 -9.26
C MET A 444 -8.13 23.79 -9.70
N VAL A 445 -7.35 23.20 -8.80
CA VAL A 445 -6.64 21.92 -9.06
C VAL A 445 -7.61 20.80 -9.41
N PHE A 446 -8.82 20.77 -8.82
CA PHE A 446 -9.84 19.76 -9.18
C PHE A 446 -10.34 19.96 -10.61
N VAL A 447 -10.47 21.20 -11.06
CA VAL A 447 -10.87 21.53 -12.44
C VAL A 447 -9.75 21.10 -13.40
N GLU A 448 -8.50 21.40 -13.07
CA GLU A 448 -7.33 20.98 -13.83
C GLU A 448 -7.29 19.44 -13.98
N LEU A 449 -7.41 18.70 -12.87
CA LEU A 449 -7.45 17.25 -12.88
C LEU A 449 -8.61 16.69 -13.73
N ALA A 450 -9.80 17.30 -13.63
CA ALA A 450 -10.96 16.88 -14.42
C ALA A 450 -10.75 17.12 -15.92
N VAL A 451 -10.22 18.28 -16.30
CA VAL A 451 -9.94 18.63 -17.69
C VAL A 451 -8.84 17.74 -18.27
N LEU A 452 -7.71 17.58 -17.55
CA LEU A 452 -6.63 16.71 -17.99
C LEU A 452 -7.07 15.25 -18.10
N SER A 453 -7.86 14.75 -17.14
CA SER A 453 -8.41 13.38 -17.21
C SER A 453 -9.35 13.20 -18.39
N THR A 454 -10.22 14.18 -18.65
CA THR A 454 -11.13 14.18 -19.79
C THR A 454 -10.34 14.19 -21.09
N MET A 455 -9.34 15.05 -21.20
CA MET A 455 -8.45 15.13 -22.35
C MET A 455 -7.73 13.79 -22.62
N VAL A 456 -7.21 13.13 -21.59
CA VAL A 456 -6.57 11.80 -21.69
C VAL A 456 -7.57 10.77 -22.19
N ILE A 457 -8.78 10.73 -21.63
CA ILE A 457 -9.83 9.79 -22.03
C ILE A 457 -10.22 10.03 -23.49
N LEU A 458 -10.42 11.29 -23.90
CA LEU A 458 -10.73 11.62 -25.30
C LEU A 458 -9.60 11.22 -26.24
N LEU A 459 -8.34 11.45 -25.85
CA LEU A 459 -7.19 11.05 -26.66
C LEU A 459 -7.13 9.52 -26.84
N LEU A 460 -7.38 8.75 -25.77
CA LEU A 460 -7.44 7.28 -25.85
C LEU A 460 -8.62 6.79 -26.69
N ILE A 461 -9.74 7.54 -26.70
CA ILE A 461 -10.89 7.24 -27.59
C ILE A 461 -10.54 7.51 -29.05
N VAL A 462 -9.97 8.68 -29.35
CA VAL A 462 -9.63 9.10 -30.72
C VAL A 462 -8.54 8.21 -31.32
N THR A 463 -7.55 7.83 -30.52
CA THR A 463 -6.48 6.92 -30.96
C THR A 463 -6.93 5.46 -31.10
N GLY A 464 -8.19 5.14 -30.80
CA GLY A 464 -8.77 3.81 -30.98
C GLY A 464 -8.33 2.80 -29.92
N GLU A 465 -7.88 3.25 -28.74
CA GLU A 465 -7.52 2.35 -27.64
C GLU A 465 -8.77 1.73 -27.00
N LEU A 466 -9.86 2.49 -26.85
CA LEU A 466 -11.12 1.98 -26.32
C LEU A 466 -11.99 1.37 -27.42
N THR A 467 -12.29 0.08 -27.28
CA THR A 467 -13.17 -0.62 -28.23
C THR A 467 -14.61 -0.08 -28.18
N PRO A 468 -15.40 -0.19 -29.27
CA PRO A 468 -16.79 0.27 -29.26
C PRO A 468 -17.65 -0.34 -28.15
N ARG A 469 -17.40 -1.60 -27.78
CA ARG A 469 -18.07 -2.29 -26.67
C ARG A 469 -17.72 -1.67 -25.32
N GLU A 470 -16.45 -1.35 -25.08
CA GLU A 470 -15.98 -0.69 -23.84
C GLU A 470 -16.56 0.72 -23.72
N ARG A 471 -16.66 1.47 -24.84
CA ARG A 471 -17.31 2.79 -24.89
C ARG A 471 -18.79 2.70 -24.52
N GLN A 472 -19.53 1.72 -25.08
CA GLN A 472 -20.94 1.51 -24.74
C GLN A 472 -21.14 1.11 -23.28
N LEU A 473 -20.29 0.26 -22.72
CA LEU A 473 -20.33 -0.13 -21.32
C LEU A 473 -20.06 1.07 -20.39
N ALA A 474 -19.09 1.91 -20.73
CA ALA A 474 -18.81 3.13 -19.97
C ALA A 474 -20.01 4.10 -19.99
N LEU A 475 -20.57 4.37 -21.16
CA LEU A 475 -21.74 5.24 -21.33
C LEU A 475 -22.99 4.69 -20.64
N SER A 476 -23.24 3.37 -20.72
CA SER A 476 -24.40 2.74 -20.08
C SER A 476 -24.33 2.78 -18.55
N ARG A 477 -23.14 2.81 -17.97
CA ARG A 477 -22.96 2.96 -16.50
C ARG A 477 -23.11 4.40 -16.03
N LEU A 478 -22.67 5.38 -16.83
CA LEU A 478 -22.87 6.81 -16.55
C LEU A 478 -24.36 7.19 -16.67
N GLY A 479 -25.11 6.58 -17.59
CA GLY A 479 -26.55 6.82 -17.76
C GLY A 479 -27.46 6.10 -16.77
N ARG A 480 -26.91 5.18 -15.94
CA ARG A 480 -27.66 4.39 -14.93
C ARG A 480 -27.56 4.90 -13.50
N SER A 481 -27.34 6.19 -13.29
CA SER A 481 -27.58 6.81 -11.97
C SER A 481 -29.10 6.93 -11.73
N ARG A 482 -29.80 5.76 -11.60
CA ARG A 482 -31.15 5.75 -11.02
C ARG A 482 -31.00 5.83 -9.50
N PRO A 483 -31.79 6.71 -8.84
CA PRO A 483 -31.79 6.78 -7.39
C PRO A 483 -32.23 5.43 -6.82
N LEU A 484 -31.55 4.95 -5.80
CA LEU A 484 -31.93 3.80 -4.98
C LEU A 484 -33.32 4.11 -4.38
N SER A 485 -34.38 3.62 -5.01
CA SER A 485 -35.69 3.59 -4.38
C SER A 485 -35.63 2.57 -3.23
N PHE A 486 -35.56 3.03 -2.00
CA PHE A 486 -35.87 2.23 -0.83
C PHE A 486 -37.32 1.73 -0.97
N ARG A 487 -37.50 0.49 -1.36
CA ARG A 487 -38.75 -0.22 -1.14
C ARG A 487 -38.69 -0.81 0.27
N THR A 488 -39.37 -0.15 1.19
CA THR A 488 -39.88 -0.74 2.44
C THR A 488 -40.82 -1.89 2.10
N LYS A 489 -40.47 -3.08 2.49
CA LYS A 489 -41.38 -4.16 2.91
C LYS A 489 -40.66 -5.00 3.96
#